data_d0e4d706c31c5498d379327bba5338c2
#
_entry.id   d0e4d706c31c5498d379327bba5338c2
#
_cell.length_a   1.000
_cell.length_b   1.000
_cell.length_c   1.000
_cell.angle_alpha   90.00
_cell.angle_beta   90.00
_cell.angle_gamma   90.00
#
_symmetry.space_group_name_H-M   'P 1'
#
loop_
_entity.id
_entity.type
_entity.pdbx_description
1 polymer ?
#
loop_
_entity_poly.entity_id
_entity_poly.type
_entity_poly.pdbx_seq_one_letter_code
_entity_poly.pdbx_strand_id
1 'polypeptide(L)'
;TVSEVDVAALIVEPVANVGAPEEKLIEQIKAANIPAVLVINKIDTVKHEDLLAVIAAYAERHDFAAVVPVSARTGKNLDELLDEFGQFALEGPQLFPEDMVSDQPEKQMAAEVIREKMLLLLDREVPHGVAVGIEQMQRRENGTVALYATIYCEKASHKGIIIGKGGA
;
A
#
# COMPACT_ATOMS: atom_id res chain seq x y z
N THR A 1 -6.67 -4.54 15.41
CA THR A 1 -7.50 -5.66 14.87
C THR A 1 -8.65 -5.08 14.07
N VAL A 2 -9.21 -5.85 13.12
CA VAL A 2 -10.33 -5.38 12.26
C VAL A 2 -11.53 -4.90 13.09
N SER A 3 -11.70 -5.35 14.31
CA SER A 3 -12.81 -4.97 15.22
C SER A 3 -12.63 -3.62 15.93
N GLU A 4 -11.55 -2.90 15.69
CA GLU A 4 -11.23 -1.64 16.40
C GLU A 4 -11.19 -0.44 15.45
N VAL A 5 -11.71 -0.59 14.23
CA VAL A 5 -11.73 0.44 13.21
C VAL A 5 -13.16 0.79 12.82
N ASP A 6 -13.38 2.02 12.36
CA ASP A 6 -14.70 2.51 11.96
C ASP A 6 -15.10 1.99 10.57
N VAL A 7 -14.13 1.67 9.71
CA VAL A 7 -14.33 1.15 8.35
C VAL A 7 -13.16 0.28 7.93
N ALA A 8 -13.40 -0.76 7.16
CA ALA A 8 -12.37 -1.57 6.54
C ALA A 8 -12.25 -1.26 5.04
N ALA A 9 -11.04 -1.23 4.51
CA ALA A 9 -10.78 -1.21 3.08
C ALA A 9 -10.30 -2.59 2.62
N LEU A 10 -11.05 -3.23 1.71
CA LEU A 10 -10.57 -4.41 1.00
C LEU A 10 -9.98 -3.96 -0.34
N ILE A 11 -8.65 -3.97 -0.44
CA ILE A 11 -7.94 -3.55 -1.64
C ILE A 11 -7.62 -4.78 -2.49
N VAL A 12 -8.07 -4.77 -3.75
CA VAL A 12 -7.93 -5.89 -4.68
C VAL A 12 -7.39 -5.42 -6.04
N GLU A 13 -6.85 -6.35 -6.81
CA GLU A 13 -6.51 -6.12 -8.22
C GLU A 13 -7.77 -6.25 -9.11
N PRO A 14 -7.78 -5.68 -10.33
CA PRO A 14 -8.94 -5.69 -11.20
C PRO A 14 -9.10 -7.05 -11.92
N VAL A 15 -9.24 -8.12 -11.14
CA VAL A 15 -9.42 -9.51 -11.62
C VAL A 15 -10.75 -10.04 -11.11
N ALA A 16 -11.59 -10.49 -12.02
CA ALA A 16 -12.95 -10.99 -11.71
C ALA A 16 -12.96 -12.41 -11.10
N ASN A 17 -11.90 -12.76 -10.35
CA ASN A 17 -11.80 -14.04 -9.65
C ASN A 17 -11.49 -13.79 -8.18
N VAL A 18 -12.47 -14.06 -7.32
CA VAL A 18 -12.30 -13.96 -5.86
C VAL A 18 -11.64 -15.25 -5.38
N GLY A 19 -10.38 -15.17 -5.00
CA GLY A 19 -9.60 -16.31 -4.51
C GLY A 19 -9.83 -16.59 -3.02
N ALA A 20 -9.29 -17.71 -2.55
CA ALA A 20 -9.42 -18.11 -1.14
C ALA A 20 -8.81 -17.07 -0.14
N PRO A 21 -7.74 -16.35 -0.45
CA PRO A 21 -7.26 -15.27 0.42
C PRO A 21 -8.27 -14.13 0.58
N GLU A 22 -8.88 -13.69 -0.53
CA GLU A 22 -9.89 -12.62 -0.54
C GLU A 22 -11.16 -13.07 0.20
N GLU A 23 -11.62 -14.30 -0.03
CA GLU A 23 -12.78 -14.86 0.68
C GLU A 23 -12.56 -14.87 2.19
N LYS A 24 -11.37 -15.28 2.64
CA LYS A 24 -11.02 -15.25 4.08
C LYS A 24 -11.05 -13.84 4.66
N LEU A 25 -10.59 -12.83 3.93
CA LEU A 25 -10.65 -11.43 4.38
C LEU A 25 -12.10 -10.94 4.44
N ILE A 26 -12.92 -11.28 3.46
CA ILE A 26 -14.36 -10.96 3.45
C ILE A 26 -15.07 -11.60 4.66
N GLU A 27 -14.75 -12.85 4.99
CA GLU A 27 -15.30 -13.52 6.18
C GLU A 27 -14.90 -12.81 7.47
N GLN A 28 -13.66 -12.32 7.58
CA GLN A 28 -13.20 -11.54 8.73
C GLN A 28 -13.95 -10.21 8.86
N ILE A 29 -14.18 -9.51 7.75
CA ILE A 29 -14.96 -8.27 7.70
C ILE A 29 -16.39 -8.54 8.15
N LYS A 30 -17.04 -9.60 7.63
CA LYS A 30 -18.37 -10.02 8.03
C LYS A 30 -18.45 -10.34 9.53
N ALA A 31 -17.47 -11.07 10.04
CA ALA A 31 -17.43 -11.45 11.46
C ALA A 31 -17.24 -10.23 12.38
N ALA A 32 -16.52 -9.21 11.92
CA ALA A 32 -16.34 -7.96 12.66
C ALA A 32 -17.59 -7.05 12.64
N ASN A 33 -18.50 -7.28 11.69
CA ASN A 33 -19.72 -6.50 11.49
C ASN A 33 -19.46 -4.98 11.37
N ILE A 34 -18.44 -4.62 10.62
CA ILE A 34 -18.08 -3.23 10.31
C ILE A 34 -18.33 -2.91 8.85
N PRO A 35 -18.62 -1.64 8.49
CA PRO A 35 -18.73 -1.24 7.10
C PRO A 35 -17.41 -1.49 6.37
N ALA A 36 -17.48 -1.88 5.09
CA ALA A 36 -16.32 -2.14 4.26
C ALA A 36 -16.44 -1.44 2.92
N VAL A 37 -15.35 -0.85 2.46
CA VAL A 37 -15.19 -0.27 1.13
C VAL A 37 -14.34 -1.22 0.28
N LEU A 38 -14.85 -1.61 -0.89
CA LEU A 38 -14.08 -2.35 -1.88
C LEU A 38 -13.26 -1.37 -2.73
N VAL A 39 -11.95 -1.48 -2.69
CA VAL A 39 -11.04 -0.65 -3.49
C VAL A 39 -10.42 -1.50 -4.58
N ILE A 40 -10.85 -1.30 -5.83
CA ILE A 40 -10.29 -2.02 -6.99
C ILE A 40 -9.13 -1.18 -7.53
N ASN A 41 -7.89 -1.54 -7.16
CA ASN A 41 -6.69 -0.80 -7.55
C ASN A 41 -6.13 -1.27 -8.89
N LYS A 42 -5.21 -0.50 -9.48
CA LYS A 42 -4.53 -0.75 -10.75
C LYS A 42 -5.46 -0.72 -11.97
N ILE A 43 -6.52 0.11 -11.95
CA ILE A 43 -7.46 0.22 -13.08
C ILE A 43 -6.80 0.77 -14.37
N ASP A 44 -5.61 1.32 -14.28
CA ASP A 44 -4.79 1.72 -15.42
C ASP A 44 -4.26 0.54 -16.26
N THR A 45 -4.40 -0.69 -15.76
CA THR A 45 -3.93 -1.91 -16.43
C THR A 45 -5.01 -2.67 -17.19
N VAL A 46 -6.28 -2.29 -17.04
CA VAL A 46 -7.44 -2.97 -17.63
C VAL A 46 -8.37 -2.01 -18.33
N LYS A 47 -9.27 -2.52 -19.17
CA LYS A 47 -10.31 -1.71 -19.79
C LYS A 47 -11.46 -1.46 -18.82
N HIS A 48 -12.15 -0.36 -19.01
CA HIS A 48 -13.29 0.03 -18.17
C HIS A 48 -14.42 -1.03 -18.15
N GLU A 49 -14.66 -1.67 -19.28
CA GLU A 49 -15.66 -2.73 -19.41
C GLU A 49 -15.37 -3.96 -18.56
N ASP A 50 -14.08 -4.27 -18.31
CA ASP A 50 -13.68 -5.41 -17.49
C ASP A 50 -13.97 -5.18 -16.00
N LEU A 51 -14.04 -3.92 -15.55
CA LEU A 51 -14.31 -3.58 -14.14
C LEU A 51 -15.71 -4.00 -13.69
N LEU A 52 -16.69 -4.00 -14.59
CA LEU A 52 -18.05 -4.43 -14.23
C LEU A 52 -18.10 -5.90 -13.77
N ALA A 53 -17.33 -6.75 -14.44
CA ALA A 53 -17.23 -8.16 -14.05
C ALA A 53 -16.53 -8.33 -12.69
N VAL A 54 -15.52 -7.50 -12.40
CA VAL A 54 -14.84 -7.50 -11.10
C VAL A 54 -15.81 -7.07 -10.00
N ILE A 55 -16.51 -5.95 -10.19
CA ILE A 55 -17.49 -5.43 -9.24
C ILE A 55 -18.56 -6.48 -8.95
N ALA A 56 -19.13 -7.11 -9.99
CA ALA A 56 -20.14 -8.14 -9.82
C ALA A 56 -19.63 -9.34 -9.01
N ALA A 57 -18.42 -9.82 -9.29
CA ALA A 57 -17.83 -10.95 -8.59
C ALA A 57 -17.67 -10.72 -7.08
N TYR A 58 -17.29 -9.50 -6.66
CA TYR A 58 -17.17 -9.15 -5.26
C TYR A 58 -18.51 -8.82 -4.60
N ALA A 59 -19.44 -8.18 -5.33
CA ALA A 59 -20.79 -7.88 -4.84
C ALA A 59 -21.60 -9.15 -4.48
N GLU A 60 -21.36 -10.26 -5.19
CA GLU A 60 -21.94 -11.57 -4.84
C GLU A 60 -21.43 -12.10 -3.50
N ARG A 61 -20.29 -11.66 -3.02
CA ARG A 61 -19.65 -12.17 -1.80
C ARG A 61 -19.98 -11.34 -0.56
N HIS A 62 -20.12 -10.03 -0.72
CA HIS A 62 -20.35 -9.11 0.39
C HIS A 62 -21.05 -7.83 -0.09
N ASP A 63 -21.92 -7.29 0.76
CA ASP A 63 -22.56 -5.97 0.56
C ASP A 63 -21.60 -4.89 1.05
N PHE A 64 -20.75 -4.41 0.14
CA PHE A 64 -19.81 -3.33 0.43
C PHE A 64 -20.55 -2.00 0.52
N ALA A 65 -20.18 -1.17 1.50
CA ALA A 65 -20.76 0.16 1.70
C ALA A 65 -20.47 1.09 0.52
N ALA A 66 -19.29 0.93 -0.11
CA ALA A 66 -18.93 1.58 -1.36
C ALA A 66 -17.96 0.71 -2.18
N VAL A 67 -17.92 0.94 -3.51
CA VAL A 67 -16.97 0.30 -4.42
C VAL A 67 -16.27 1.39 -5.21
N VAL A 68 -14.97 1.55 -4.99
CA VAL A 68 -14.17 2.62 -5.59
C VAL A 68 -13.03 2.04 -6.45
N PRO A 69 -13.17 2.05 -7.78
CA PRO A 69 -12.08 1.71 -8.69
C PRO A 69 -11.04 2.83 -8.73
N VAL A 70 -9.78 2.53 -8.41
CA VAL A 70 -8.68 3.51 -8.32
C VAL A 70 -7.45 3.09 -9.09
N SER A 71 -6.58 4.03 -9.38
CA SER A 71 -5.19 3.78 -9.74
C SER A 71 -4.28 4.57 -8.81
N ALA A 72 -3.71 3.92 -7.83
CA ALA A 72 -2.73 4.54 -6.94
C ALA A 72 -1.50 5.05 -7.71
N ARG A 73 -1.18 4.42 -8.85
CA ARG A 73 -0.05 4.83 -9.71
C ARG A 73 -0.30 6.17 -10.41
N THR A 74 -1.52 6.41 -10.89
CA THR A 74 -1.85 7.62 -11.67
C THR A 74 -2.57 8.68 -10.84
N GLY A 75 -2.97 8.37 -9.62
CA GLY A 75 -3.78 9.21 -8.76
C GLY A 75 -5.28 9.21 -9.11
N LYS A 76 -5.71 8.39 -10.09
CA LYS A 76 -7.10 8.39 -10.53
C LYS A 76 -8.04 7.89 -9.43
N ASN A 77 -9.11 8.65 -9.18
CA ASN A 77 -10.17 8.39 -8.21
C ASN A 77 -9.67 8.25 -6.75
N LEU A 78 -8.52 8.83 -6.40
CA LEU A 78 -8.06 8.83 -5.00
C LEU A 78 -8.83 9.84 -4.15
N ASP A 79 -9.26 10.96 -4.73
CA ASP A 79 -10.06 11.95 -4.02
C ASP A 79 -11.44 11.37 -3.69
N GLU A 80 -12.07 10.66 -4.64
CA GLU A 80 -13.33 9.93 -4.40
C GLU A 80 -13.18 8.88 -3.31
N LEU A 81 -12.04 8.18 -3.26
CA LEU A 81 -11.78 7.22 -2.19
C LEU A 81 -11.67 7.89 -0.81
N LEU A 82 -11.02 9.05 -0.73
CA LEU A 82 -10.92 9.82 0.50
C LEU A 82 -12.30 10.35 0.94
N ASP A 83 -13.11 10.82 0.01
CA ASP A 83 -14.47 11.30 0.28
C ASP A 83 -15.35 10.16 0.83
N GLU A 84 -15.25 8.95 0.25
CA GLU A 84 -15.97 7.78 0.76
C GLU A 84 -15.53 7.40 2.17
N PHE A 85 -14.22 7.39 2.48
CA PHE A 85 -13.76 7.15 3.84
C PHE A 85 -14.20 8.25 4.82
N GLY A 86 -14.25 9.50 4.35
CA GLY A 86 -14.71 10.63 5.15
C GLY A 86 -16.13 10.47 5.69
N GLN A 87 -17.00 9.71 5.00
CA GLN A 87 -18.36 9.44 5.44
C GLN A 87 -18.44 8.54 6.69
N PHE A 88 -17.39 7.74 6.94
CA PHE A 88 -17.29 6.86 8.10
C PHE A 88 -16.48 7.48 9.25
N ALA A 89 -15.82 8.61 9.02
CA ALA A 89 -15.03 9.28 10.04
C ALA A 89 -15.95 9.87 11.11
N LEU A 90 -15.68 9.54 12.36
CA LEU A 90 -16.39 10.07 13.51
C LEU A 90 -15.63 11.26 14.10
N GLU A 91 -16.35 12.27 14.57
CA GLU A 91 -15.73 13.34 15.36
C GLU A 91 -15.12 12.76 16.65
N GLY A 92 -13.86 13.05 16.91
CA GLY A 92 -13.12 12.53 18.04
C GLY A 92 -11.98 13.44 18.44
N PRO A 93 -11.29 13.13 19.56
CA PRO A 93 -10.10 13.88 19.95
C PRO A 93 -8.99 13.67 18.90
N GLN A 94 -8.21 14.71 18.70
CA GLN A 94 -7.01 14.62 17.86
C GLN A 94 -6.03 13.62 18.49
N LEU A 95 -5.80 12.49 17.80
CA LEU A 95 -4.95 11.41 18.30
C LEU A 95 -3.46 11.65 18.04
N PHE A 96 -3.15 12.41 16.98
CA PHE A 96 -1.79 12.72 16.55
C PHE A 96 -1.60 14.25 16.44
N PRO A 97 -0.40 14.81 16.75
CA PRO A 97 -0.10 16.21 16.49
C PRO A 97 -0.29 16.58 15.02
N GLU A 98 -0.70 17.84 14.73
CA GLU A 98 -0.96 18.33 13.37
C GLU A 98 0.27 18.27 12.44
N ASP A 99 1.47 18.39 13.03
CA ASP A 99 2.75 18.33 12.32
C ASP A 99 3.31 16.90 12.16
N MET A 100 2.60 15.89 12.69
CA MET A 100 3.01 14.50 12.57
C MET A 100 2.58 13.91 11.22
N VAL A 101 3.53 13.75 10.31
CA VAL A 101 3.29 13.18 8.98
C VAL A 101 3.07 11.66 9.03
N SER A 102 3.67 10.98 10.02
CA SER A 102 3.57 9.52 10.19
C SER A 102 3.93 9.14 11.63
N ASP A 103 3.29 8.12 12.17
CA ASP A 103 3.62 7.48 13.44
C ASP A 103 4.78 6.47 13.32
N GLN A 104 5.24 6.22 12.09
CA GLN A 104 6.33 5.30 11.84
C GLN A 104 7.68 5.89 12.27
N PRO A 105 8.60 5.07 12.83
CA PRO A 105 9.95 5.50 13.13
C PRO A 105 10.68 6.08 11.92
N GLU A 106 11.44 7.17 12.09
CA GLU A 106 12.22 7.82 11.00
C GLU A 106 13.07 6.81 10.21
N LYS A 107 13.61 5.79 10.87
CA LYS A 107 14.39 4.72 10.21
C LYS A 107 13.55 3.90 9.25
N GLN A 108 12.31 3.61 9.60
CA GLN A 108 11.41 2.84 8.75
C GLN A 108 10.99 3.66 7.53
N MET A 109 10.64 4.93 7.71
CA MET A 109 10.35 5.83 6.60
C MET A 109 11.55 5.96 5.65
N ALA A 110 12.78 6.10 6.18
CA ALA A 110 13.98 6.14 5.37
C ALA A 110 14.19 4.85 4.56
N ALA A 111 13.95 3.69 5.16
CA ALA A 111 14.03 2.40 4.46
C ALA A 111 13.01 2.31 3.32
N GLU A 112 11.77 2.76 3.53
CA GLU A 112 10.72 2.75 2.50
C GLU A 112 11.03 3.74 1.37
N VAL A 113 11.58 4.93 1.65
CA VAL A 113 12.03 5.87 0.61
C VAL A 113 13.14 5.26 -0.26
N ILE A 114 14.11 4.58 0.35
CA ILE A 114 15.17 3.90 -0.41
C ILE A 114 14.55 2.78 -1.27
N ARG A 115 13.66 1.99 -0.68
CA ARG A 115 12.96 0.91 -1.38
C ARG A 115 12.12 1.43 -2.55
N GLU A 116 11.39 2.53 -2.37
CA GLU A 116 10.66 3.20 -3.45
C GLU A 116 11.58 3.57 -4.63
N LYS A 117 12.73 4.19 -4.35
CA LYS A 117 13.69 4.55 -5.41
C LYS A 117 14.23 3.31 -6.13
N MET A 118 14.46 2.23 -5.40
CA MET A 118 14.87 0.95 -6.02
C MET A 118 13.76 0.39 -6.92
N LEU A 119 12.49 0.44 -6.49
CA LEU A 119 11.34 0.01 -7.30
C LEU A 119 11.20 0.82 -8.59
N LEU A 120 11.54 2.12 -8.55
CA LEU A 120 11.46 3.00 -9.72
C LEU A 120 12.65 2.85 -10.69
N LEU A 121 13.83 2.48 -10.18
CA LEU A 121 15.06 2.43 -10.94
C LEU A 121 15.41 1.02 -11.45
N LEU A 122 14.87 -0.01 -10.82
CA LEU A 122 15.13 -1.41 -11.16
C LEU A 122 13.97 -2.00 -11.96
N ASP A 123 14.32 -2.77 -13.00
CA ASP A 123 13.35 -3.39 -13.89
C ASP A 123 13.03 -4.84 -13.52
N ARG A 124 11.88 -5.35 -13.97
CA ARG A 124 11.44 -6.75 -13.91
C ARG A 124 11.25 -7.26 -12.48
N GLU A 125 11.81 -8.44 -12.18
CA GLU A 125 11.62 -9.14 -10.90
C GLU A 125 12.54 -8.66 -9.77
N VAL A 126 13.60 -7.91 -10.09
CA VAL A 126 14.59 -7.45 -9.08
C VAL A 126 13.97 -6.62 -7.97
N PRO A 127 13.06 -5.66 -8.28
CA PRO A 127 12.43 -4.83 -7.24
C PRO A 127 11.65 -5.62 -6.18
N HIS A 128 11.02 -6.70 -6.57
CA HIS A 128 10.19 -7.52 -5.68
C HIS A 128 11.00 -8.41 -4.72
N GLY A 129 12.25 -8.69 -5.07
CA GLY A 129 13.16 -9.52 -4.27
C GLY A 129 14.15 -8.72 -3.43
N VAL A 130 13.82 -7.46 -3.06
CA VAL A 130 14.70 -6.61 -2.23
C VAL A 130 14.01 -6.11 -0.98
N ALA A 131 14.78 -6.04 0.11
CA ALA A 131 14.40 -5.40 1.36
C ALA A 131 15.49 -4.44 1.80
N VAL A 132 15.13 -3.39 2.54
CA VAL A 132 16.07 -2.38 3.05
C VAL A 132 15.99 -2.33 4.56
N GLY A 133 17.14 -2.44 5.22
CA GLY A 133 17.28 -2.25 6.66
C GLY A 133 18.16 -1.03 6.96
N ILE A 134 17.74 -0.17 7.88
CA ILE A 134 18.55 0.95 8.36
C ILE A 134 19.26 0.52 9.66
N GLU A 135 20.55 0.31 9.59
CA GLU A 135 21.35 -0.06 10.75
C GLU A 135 21.61 1.13 11.67
N GLN A 136 22.04 2.25 11.10
CA GLN A 136 22.31 3.48 11.84
C GLN A 136 21.74 4.70 11.12
N MET A 137 21.28 5.65 11.93
CA MET A 137 20.84 6.96 11.49
C MET A 137 21.40 7.99 12.45
N GLN A 138 22.22 8.92 11.98
CA GLN A 138 22.91 9.90 12.81
C GLN A 138 22.73 11.31 12.23
N ARG A 139 22.21 12.22 13.02
CA ARG A 139 22.18 13.66 12.67
C ARG A 139 23.54 14.26 13.00
N ARG A 140 24.15 14.92 12.02
CA ARG A 140 25.40 15.66 12.18
C ARG A 140 25.11 17.12 12.60
N GLU A 141 26.09 17.77 13.20
CA GLU A 141 25.97 19.17 13.65
C GLU A 141 25.61 20.16 12.53
N ASN A 142 25.99 19.84 11.29
CA ASN A 142 25.67 20.65 10.11
C ASN A 142 24.24 20.42 9.56
N GLY A 143 23.38 19.69 10.28
CA GLY A 143 22.00 19.39 9.90
C GLY A 143 21.84 18.23 8.91
N THR A 144 22.94 17.65 8.40
CA THR A 144 22.84 16.46 7.53
C THR A 144 22.55 15.19 8.33
N VAL A 145 21.86 14.23 7.68
CA VAL A 145 21.59 12.91 8.26
C VAL A 145 22.45 11.87 7.53
N ALA A 146 23.29 11.17 8.28
CA ALA A 146 24.03 10.01 7.78
C ALA A 146 23.21 8.74 8.01
N LEU A 147 22.96 8.00 6.93
CA LEU A 147 22.26 6.73 6.95
C LEU A 147 23.22 5.60 6.57
N TYR A 148 23.20 4.53 7.37
CA TYR A 148 23.86 3.27 7.06
C TYR A 148 22.75 2.25 6.79
N ALA A 149 22.60 1.88 5.52
CA ALA A 149 21.54 0.99 5.07
C ALA A 149 22.13 -0.28 4.47
N THR A 150 21.52 -1.42 4.78
CA THR A 150 21.81 -2.71 4.16
C THR A 150 20.67 -3.09 3.23
N ILE A 151 21.00 -3.40 1.97
CA ILE A 151 20.05 -3.89 0.99
C ILE A 151 20.17 -5.41 0.90
N TYR A 152 19.09 -6.08 1.23
CA TYR A 152 18.98 -7.54 1.16
C TYR A 152 18.41 -7.94 -0.19
N CYS A 153 19.03 -8.92 -0.84
CA CYS A 153 18.60 -9.44 -2.14
C CYS A 153 18.24 -10.92 -2.02
N GLU A 154 17.12 -11.31 -2.57
CA GLU A 154 16.68 -12.71 -2.60
C GLU A 154 17.64 -13.61 -3.42
N LYS A 155 18.17 -13.09 -4.55
CA LYS A 155 19.08 -13.83 -5.44
C LYS A 155 20.43 -13.15 -5.56
N ALA A 156 21.50 -13.93 -5.53
CA ALA A 156 22.87 -13.40 -5.70
C ALA A 156 23.08 -12.62 -7.02
N SER A 157 22.36 -12.99 -8.08
CA SER A 157 22.38 -12.28 -9.38
C SER A 157 21.86 -10.85 -9.29
N HIS A 158 20.96 -10.54 -8.35
CA HIS A 158 20.40 -9.20 -8.16
C HIS A 158 21.43 -8.22 -7.60
N LYS A 159 22.41 -8.71 -6.81
CA LYS A 159 23.44 -7.88 -6.20
C LYS A 159 24.21 -7.04 -7.23
N GLY A 160 24.63 -7.68 -8.33
CA GLY A 160 25.35 -6.98 -9.40
C GLY A 160 24.52 -5.90 -10.10
N ILE A 161 23.21 -6.14 -10.25
CA ILE A 161 22.27 -5.19 -10.86
C ILE A 161 22.07 -3.97 -9.95
N ILE A 162 21.90 -4.22 -8.64
CA ILE A 162 21.68 -3.17 -7.64
C ILE A 162 22.91 -2.29 -7.46
N ILE A 163 24.12 -2.88 -7.44
CA ILE A 163 25.37 -2.14 -7.33
C ILE A 163 25.63 -1.30 -8.58
N GLY A 164 25.16 -1.76 -9.74
CA GLY A 164 25.39 -1.08 -11.00
C GLY A 164 26.83 -1.20 -11.52
N LYS A 165 27.09 -0.62 -12.69
CA LYS A 165 28.41 -0.63 -13.31
C LYS A 165 29.33 0.35 -12.58
N GLY A 166 30.34 -0.18 -11.87
CA GLY A 166 31.27 0.64 -11.09
C GLY A 166 30.73 1.15 -9.77
N GLY A 167 29.58 0.65 -9.30
CA GLY A 167 28.97 1.10 -8.05
C GLY A 167 28.20 2.43 -8.18
N ALA A 168 27.72 2.71 -9.40
CA ALA A 168 26.97 3.94 -9.70
C ALA A 168 25.49 3.82 -9.35
#